data_40782836988f88bc247eb31c7b65cc9b
#
_entry.id   40782836988f88bc247eb31c7b65cc9b
#
_cell.length_a   1.000
_cell.length_b   1.000
_cell.length_c   1.000
_cell.angle_alpha   90.00
_cell.angle_beta   90.00
_cell.angle_gamma   90.00
#
_symmetry.space_group_name_H-M   'P 1'
#
loop_
_entity.id
_entity.type
_entity.pdbx_description
1 polymer ?
#
loop_
_entity_poly.entity_id
_entity_poly.type
_entity_poly.pdbx_seq_one_letter_code
_entity_poly.pdbx_strand_id
1 'polypeptide(L)'
;MDEDQARRCVELALETFGSVDILVNNAGTNPAYGPMIEQGHDRFAKTFDVNLWAPLLWTGLATKAWMGEHGGSVINTASIGGLGHEAGLGVYNTTKAALIYLTKQLALELSPKIRVNAVAPGVVRTRLAEALWKEHEPQVAASTALSRIGEPDDVAAAVVFLASEAAAWITGETMVIDGGQRLGDARPYRHGAILSA
;
A
#
# COMPACT_ATOMS: atom_id res chain seq x y z
N MET A 1 -15.21 -11.94 -1.18
CA MET A 1 -15.69 -10.54 -1.21
C MET A 1 -17.08 -10.56 -1.83
N ASP A 2 -18.00 -9.73 -1.34
CA ASP A 2 -19.34 -9.59 -1.90
C ASP A 2 -19.31 -8.42 -2.91
N GLU A 3 -19.35 -8.76 -4.19
CA GLU A 3 -19.26 -7.78 -5.29
C GLU A 3 -20.51 -6.91 -5.39
N ASP A 4 -21.68 -7.43 -5.01
CA ASP A 4 -22.93 -6.66 -5.02
C ASP A 4 -22.92 -5.59 -3.91
N GLN A 5 -22.33 -5.90 -2.75
CA GLN A 5 -22.14 -4.89 -1.71
C GLN A 5 -21.14 -3.81 -2.13
N ALA A 6 -20.07 -4.20 -2.82
CA ALA A 6 -19.10 -3.24 -3.35
C ALA A 6 -19.74 -2.29 -4.38
N ARG A 7 -20.55 -2.83 -5.29
CA ARG A 7 -21.32 -2.04 -6.27
C ARG A 7 -22.25 -1.05 -5.59
N ARG A 8 -23.07 -1.54 -4.65
CA ARG A 8 -23.99 -0.67 -3.89
C ARG A 8 -23.27 0.44 -3.13
N CYS A 9 -22.08 0.18 -2.63
CA CYS A 9 -21.28 1.21 -1.94
C CYS A 9 -20.87 2.35 -2.89
N VAL A 10 -20.44 2.03 -4.12
CA VAL A 10 -20.11 3.04 -5.14
C VAL A 10 -21.37 3.80 -5.57
N GLU A 11 -22.49 3.12 -5.78
CA GLU A 11 -23.77 3.73 -6.12
C GLU A 11 -24.22 4.71 -5.02
N LEU A 12 -24.16 4.28 -3.75
CA LEU A 12 -24.49 5.15 -2.61
C LEU A 12 -23.58 6.38 -2.52
N ALA A 13 -22.27 6.24 -2.82
CA ALA A 13 -21.38 7.38 -2.85
C ALA A 13 -21.77 8.40 -3.92
N LEU A 14 -22.14 7.93 -5.11
CA LEU A 14 -22.63 8.79 -6.19
C LEU A 14 -23.97 9.45 -5.84
N GLU A 15 -24.90 8.72 -5.26
CA GLU A 15 -26.19 9.26 -4.82
C GLU A 15 -26.02 10.33 -3.73
N THR A 16 -25.06 10.15 -2.83
CA THR A 16 -24.84 11.02 -1.67
C THR A 16 -24.03 12.26 -2.01
N PHE A 17 -22.94 12.09 -2.79
CA PHE A 17 -21.94 13.14 -3.03
C PHE A 17 -21.86 13.61 -4.48
N GLY A 18 -22.51 12.91 -5.40
CA GLY A 18 -22.57 13.25 -6.83
C GLY A 18 -21.30 12.85 -7.61
N SER A 19 -20.24 12.39 -6.94
CA SER A 19 -18.98 12.01 -7.58
C SER A 19 -18.18 10.96 -6.80
N VAL A 20 -17.24 10.30 -7.49
CA VAL A 20 -16.19 9.44 -6.90
C VAL A 20 -14.88 9.79 -7.59
N ASP A 21 -14.18 10.81 -7.09
CA ASP A 21 -13.00 11.38 -7.74
C ASP A 21 -11.69 10.74 -7.25
N ILE A 22 -11.70 10.22 -6.04
CA ILE A 22 -10.53 9.61 -5.39
C ILE A 22 -10.93 8.23 -4.82
N LEU A 23 -10.14 7.21 -5.15
CA LEU A 23 -10.26 5.88 -4.57
C LEU A 23 -8.97 5.50 -3.85
N VAL A 24 -9.07 5.19 -2.56
CA VAL A 24 -7.94 4.69 -1.76
C VAL A 24 -8.17 3.22 -1.40
N ASN A 25 -7.45 2.33 -2.06
CA ASN A 25 -7.43 0.90 -1.77
C ASN A 25 -6.46 0.63 -0.61
N ASN A 26 -6.94 0.84 0.63
CA ASN A 26 -6.12 0.71 1.84
C ASN A 26 -6.34 -0.61 2.58
N ALA A 27 -7.48 -1.27 2.41
CA ALA A 27 -7.76 -2.53 3.10
C ALA A 27 -6.69 -3.58 2.79
N GLY A 28 -6.25 -4.29 3.82
CA GLY A 28 -5.25 -5.34 3.69
C GLY A 28 -5.35 -6.37 4.82
N THR A 29 -4.82 -7.56 4.56
CA THR A 29 -4.78 -8.65 5.55
C THR A 29 -3.52 -9.49 5.39
N ASN A 30 -3.10 -10.13 6.46
CA ASN A 30 -2.00 -11.10 6.47
C ASN A 30 -2.27 -12.26 7.45
N PRO A 31 -3.18 -13.18 7.12
CA PRO A 31 -3.44 -14.37 7.94
C PRO A 31 -2.42 -15.50 7.74
N ALA A 32 -1.54 -15.38 6.73
CA ALA A 32 -0.60 -16.41 6.29
C ALA A 32 0.82 -16.09 6.75
N TYR A 33 1.10 -16.30 8.04
CA TYR A 33 2.45 -16.17 8.60
C TYR A 33 3.15 -17.54 8.71
N GLY A 34 4.42 -17.61 8.35
CA GLY A 34 5.25 -18.80 8.39
C GLY A 34 5.82 -19.20 7.02
N PRO A 35 6.49 -20.37 6.92
CA PRO A 35 7.07 -20.85 5.66
C PRO A 35 6.02 -20.92 4.55
N MET A 36 6.35 -20.36 3.39
CA MET A 36 5.38 -20.22 2.30
C MET A 36 4.86 -21.57 1.79
N ILE A 37 5.69 -22.58 1.76
CA ILE A 37 5.35 -23.94 1.32
C ILE A 37 4.42 -24.69 2.27
N GLU A 38 4.26 -24.22 3.51
CA GLU A 38 3.40 -24.79 4.54
C GLU A 38 2.04 -24.08 4.64
N GLN A 39 1.83 -23.04 3.83
CA GLN A 39 0.58 -22.28 3.87
C GLN A 39 -0.55 -23.03 3.16
N GLY A 40 -1.70 -23.14 3.84
CA GLY A 40 -2.91 -23.70 3.26
C GLY A 40 -3.55 -22.77 2.22
N HIS A 41 -4.26 -23.37 1.24
CA HIS A 41 -4.95 -22.65 0.17
C HIS A 41 -5.90 -21.57 0.70
N ASP A 42 -6.64 -21.82 1.79
CA ASP A 42 -7.62 -20.86 2.32
C ASP A 42 -6.98 -19.54 2.76
N ARG A 43 -5.84 -19.62 3.45
CA ARG A 43 -5.08 -18.42 3.87
C ARG A 43 -4.46 -17.71 2.68
N PHE A 44 -3.93 -18.49 1.73
CA PHE A 44 -3.39 -17.96 0.48
C PHE A 44 -4.48 -17.21 -0.30
N ALA A 45 -5.61 -17.87 -0.61
CA ALA A 45 -6.71 -17.29 -1.34
C ALA A 45 -7.27 -16.04 -0.65
N LYS A 46 -7.49 -16.10 0.68
CA LYS A 46 -7.95 -14.93 1.46
C LYS A 46 -7.01 -13.75 1.34
N THR A 47 -5.70 -13.98 1.34
CA THR A 47 -4.71 -12.91 1.24
C THR A 47 -4.75 -12.27 -0.16
N PHE A 48 -4.85 -13.08 -1.21
CA PHE A 48 -4.96 -12.60 -2.59
C PHE A 48 -6.28 -11.89 -2.85
N ASP A 49 -7.39 -12.41 -2.34
CA ASP A 49 -8.71 -11.78 -2.49
C ASP A 49 -8.74 -10.37 -1.90
N VAL A 50 -8.21 -10.20 -0.69
CA VAL A 50 -8.26 -8.90 -0.02
C VAL A 50 -7.20 -7.95 -0.55
N ASN A 51 -5.95 -8.42 -0.77
CA ASN A 51 -4.83 -7.53 -1.05
C ASN A 51 -4.65 -7.24 -2.55
N LEU A 52 -5.23 -8.05 -3.44
CA LEU A 52 -5.03 -7.90 -4.90
C LEU A 52 -6.34 -7.82 -5.67
N TRP A 53 -7.25 -8.79 -5.49
CA TRP A 53 -8.52 -8.79 -6.21
C TRP A 53 -9.40 -7.60 -5.82
N ALA A 54 -9.50 -7.29 -4.53
CA ALA A 54 -10.31 -6.16 -4.07
C ALA A 54 -9.88 -4.81 -4.68
N PRO A 55 -8.59 -4.40 -4.67
CA PRO A 55 -8.15 -3.21 -5.36
C PRO A 55 -8.53 -3.16 -6.84
N LEU A 56 -8.41 -4.28 -7.56
CA LEU A 56 -8.82 -4.37 -8.96
C LEU A 56 -10.33 -4.18 -9.12
N LEU A 57 -11.14 -4.88 -8.32
CA LEU A 57 -12.59 -4.78 -8.34
C LEU A 57 -13.07 -3.35 -8.06
N TRP A 58 -12.60 -2.73 -6.96
CA TRP A 58 -12.99 -1.37 -6.59
C TRP A 58 -12.59 -0.35 -7.65
N THR A 59 -11.38 -0.47 -8.23
CA THR A 59 -10.94 0.39 -9.32
C THR A 59 -11.85 0.24 -10.54
N GLY A 60 -12.20 -0.99 -10.92
CA GLY A 60 -13.12 -1.26 -12.03
C GLY A 60 -14.53 -0.69 -11.80
N LEU A 61 -15.05 -0.80 -10.57
CA LEU A 61 -16.36 -0.24 -10.21
C LEU A 61 -16.35 1.29 -10.26
N ALA A 62 -15.36 1.94 -9.65
CA ALA A 62 -15.23 3.40 -9.66
C ALA A 62 -15.02 3.95 -11.08
N THR A 63 -14.20 3.27 -11.89
CA THR A 63 -13.96 3.62 -13.29
C THR A 63 -15.26 3.57 -14.11
N LYS A 64 -16.03 2.48 -14.00
CA LYS A 64 -17.28 2.31 -14.76
C LYS A 64 -18.36 3.28 -14.32
N ALA A 65 -18.43 3.59 -13.04
CA ALA A 65 -19.49 4.41 -12.48
C ALA A 65 -19.26 5.91 -12.63
N TRP A 66 -18.00 6.36 -12.65
CA TRP A 66 -17.67 7.80 -12.64
C TRP A 66 -16.33 8.15 -13.30
N MET A 67 -15.21 7.62 -12.81
CA MET A 67 -13.88 8.11 -13.18
C MET A 67 -13.55 7.95 -14.67
N GLY A 68 -14.13 6.95 -15.34
CA GLY A 68 -13.90 6.72 -16.78
C GLY A 68 -14.34 7.89 -17.66
N GLU A 69 -15.34 8.65 -17.25
CA GLU A 69 -15.82 9.85 -17.95
C GLU A 69 -15.20 11.14 -17.40
N HIS A 70 -15.10 11.26 -16.08
CA HIS A 70 -14.78 12.51 -15.38
C HIS A 70 -13.32 12.63 -14.96
N GLY A 71 -12.55 11.54 -15.02
CA GLY A 71 -11.20 11.49 -14.48
C GLY A 71 -11.16 11.13 -13.00
N GLY A 72 -9.95 10.95 -12.45
CA GLY A 72 -9.79 10.65 -11.04
C GLY A 72 -8.39 10.20 -10.65
N SER A 73 -8.24 9.84 -9.37
CA SER A 73 -6.99 9.33 -8.81
C SER A 73 -7.23 8.09 -7.96
N VAL A 74 -6.49 7.03 -8.24
CA VAL A 74 -6.51 5.77 -7.49
C VAL A 74 -5.18 5.60 -6.76
N ILE A 75 -5.22 5.35 -5.45
CA ILE A 75 -4.05 5.11 -4.63
C ILE A 75 -4.15 3.72 -3.99
N ASN A 76 -3.18 2.86 -4.27
CA ASN A 76 -3.08 1.52 -3.72
C ASN A 76 -2.11 1.48 -2.54
N THR A 77 -2.49 0.89 -1.41
CA THR A 77 -1.59 0.67 -0.28
C THR A 77 -0.85 -0.66 -0.46
N ALA A 78 0.36 -0.58 -1.02
CA ALA A 78 1.29 -1.69 -1.15
C ALA A 78 2.05 -1.93 0.18
N SER A 79 3.34 -2.23 0.11
CA SER A 79 4.26 -2.39 1.25
C SER A 79 5.69 -2.45 0.74
N ILE A 80 6.66 -2.07 1.56
CA ILE A 80 8.09 -2.38 1.28
C ILE A 80 8.33 -3.89 1.13
N GLY A 81 7.51 -4.73 1.77
CA GLY A 81 7.55 -6.19 1.58
C GLY A 81 7.27 -6.64 0.14
N GLY A 82 6.53 -5.83 -0.65
CA GLY A 82 6.36 -6.06 -2.08
C GLY A 82 7.58 -5.67 -2.94
N LEU A 83 8.54 -4.95 -2.37
CA LEU A 83 9.79 -4.52 -3.02
C LEU A 83 11.01 -5.33 -2.54
N GLY A 84 10.81 -6.21 -1.58
CA GLY A 84 11.85 -7.05 -1.00
C GLY A 84 11.29 -8.43 -0.64
N HIS A 85 12.01 -9.12 0.23
CA HIS A 85 11.60 -10.42 0.74
C HIS A 85 11.91 -10.52 2.22
N GLU A 86 11.05 -11.22 2.95
CA GLU A 86 11.14 -11.38 4.40
C GLU A 86 10.62 -12.76 4.80
N ALA A 87 11.35 -13.46 5.66
CA ALA A 87 10.95 -14.79 6.13
C ALA A 87 9.60 -14.71 6.88
N GLY A 88 8.72 -15.67 6.60
CA GLY A 88 7.40 -15.77 7.24
C GLY A 88 6.31 -14.89 6.61
N LEU A 89 6.64 -13.94 5.74
CA LEU A 89 5.68 -13.04 5.09
C LEU A 89 5.49 -13.32 3.59
N GLY A 90 5.92 -14.47 3.09
CA GLY A 90 6.00 -14.76 1.66
C GLY A 90 4.69 -14.56 0.90
N VAL A 91 3.56 -15.06 1.40
CA VAL A 91 2.25 -14.90 0.74
C VAL A 91 1.83 -13.42 0.69
N TYR A 92 1.96 -12.71 1.82
CA TYR A 92 1.65 -11.28 1.90
C TYR A 92 2.53 -10.47 0.94
N ASN A 93 3.84 -10.66 0.99
CA ASN A 93 4.80 -9.94 0.15
C ASN A 93 4.54 -10.19 -1.34
N THR A 94 4.17 -11.41 -1.73
CA THR A 94 3.77 -11.74 -3.10
C THR A 94 2.55 -10.93 -3.53
N THR A 95 1.51 -10.81 -2.68
CA THR A 95 0.35 -9.98 -3.02
C THR A 95 0.70 -8.51 -3.17
N LYS A 96 1.61 -7.99 -2.33
CA LYS A 96 2.05 -6.58 -2.40
C LYS A 96 2.95 -6.30 -3.60
N ALA A 97 3.79 -7.25 -4.01
CA ALA A 97 4.54 -7.18 -5.27
C ALA A 97 3.59 -7.19 -6.48
N ALA A 98 2.58 -8.07 -6.48
CA ALA A 98 1.57 -8.11 -7.53
C ALA A 98 0.75 -6.81 -7.59
N LEU A 99 0.42 -6.20 -6.45
CA LEU A 99 -0.30 -4.92 -6.38
C LEU A 99 0.53 -3.76 -6.94
N ILE A 100 1.85 -3.76 -6.72
CA ILE A 100 2.77 -2.80 -7.33
C ILE A 100 2.76 -2.93 -8.86
N TYR A 101 2.79 -4.16 -9.37
CA TYR A 101 2.68 -4.41 -10.81
C TYR A 101 1.30 -3.99 -11.35
N LEU A 102 0.23 -4.39 -10.67
CA LEU A 102 -1.15 -4.02 -11.03
C LEU A 102 -1.32 -2.49 -11.10
N THR A 103 -0.72 -1.75 -10.19
CA THR A 103 -0.72 -0.27 -10.19
C THR A 103 -0.18 0.28 -11.51
N LYS A 104 0.94 -0.24 -11.99
CA LYS A 104 1.55 0.18 -13.27
C LYS A 104 0.68 -0.18 -14.46
N GLN A 105 0.11 -1.38 -14.47
CA GLN A 105 -0.76 -1.85 -15.54
C GLN A 105 -2.03 -1.00 -15.63
N LEU A 106 -2.69 -0.74 -14.49
CA LEU A 106 -3.87 0.11 -14.44
C LEU A 106 -3.56 1.56 -14.81
N ALA A 107 -2.41 2.09 -14.40
CA ALA A 107 -1.98 3.43 -14.79
C ALA A 107 -1.86 3.58 -16.31
N LEU A 108 -1.33 2.55 -17.00
CA LEU A 108 -1.24 2.54 -18.45
C LEU A 108 -2.62 2.42 -19.11
N GLU A 109 -3.46 1.50 -18.63
CA GLU A 109 -4.76 1.20 -19.25
C GLU A 109 -5.83 2.28 -19.02
N LEU A 110 -5.76 3.01 -17.90
CA LEU A 110 -6.76 4.02 -17.53
C LEU A 110 -6.34 5.45 -17.89
N SER A 111 -5.12 5.62 -18.41
CA SER A 111 -4.68 6.93 -18.92
C SER A 111 -5.47 7.34 -20.17
N PRO A 112 -5.59 8.66 -20.47
CA PRO A 112 -5.05 9.80 -19.72
C PRO A 112 -5.96 10.31 -18.59
N LYS A 113 -7.12 9.72 -18.37
CA LYS A 113 -8.14 10.26 -17.46
C LYS A 113 -7.87 9.94 -15.99
N ILE A 114 -7.38 8.75 -15.69
CA ILE A 114 -7.22 8.30 -14.31
C ILE A 114 -5.74 8.08 -14.02
N ARG A 115 -5.25 8.69 -12.95
CA ARG A 115 -3.92 8.40 -12.41
C ARG A 115 -4.03 7.26 -11.41
N VAL A 116 -3.11 6.30 -11.49
CA VAL A 116 -3.06 5.18 -10.55
C VAL A 116 -1.66 5.09 -9.97
N ASN A 117 -1.53 5.25 -8.65
CA ASN A 117 -0.26 5.20 -7.94
C ASN A 117 -0.36 4.28 -6.71
N ALA A 118 0.77 3.96 -6.12
CA ALA A 118 0.83 3.20 -4.88
C ALA A 118 1.68 3.91 -3.84
N VAL A 119 1.39 3.67 -2.58
CA VAL A 119 2.29 3.91 -1.46
C VAL A 119 2.82 2.57 -0.96
N ALA A 120 4.10 2.52 -0.58
CA ALA A 120 4.75 1.33 -0.01
C ALA A 120 5.30 1.66 1.39
N PRO A 121 4.48 1.57 2.44
CA PRO A 121 4.91 1.82 3.79
C PRO A 121 5.90 0.77 4.30
N GLY A 122 6.81 1.19 5.19
CA GLY A 122 7.53 0.32 6.11
C GLY A 122 6.65 -0.12 7.27
N VAL A 123 7.25 -0.39 8.43
CA VAL A 123 6.49 -0.70 9.64
C VAL A 123 5.83 0.57 10.18
N VAL A 124 4.50 0.56 10.22
CA VAL A 124 3.66 1.65 10.72
C VAL A 124 2.87 1.18 11.92
N ARG A 125 2.66 2.04 12.90
CA ARG A 125 1.93 1.76 14.15
C ARG A 125 0.43 1.57 13.87
N THR A 126 0.10 0.38 13.37
CA THR A 126 -1.27 -0.03 13.04
C THR A 126 -1.59 -1.36 13.69
N ARG A 127 -2.87 -1.68 13.80
CA ARG A 127 -3.33 -2.99 14.29
C ARG A 127 -2.81 -4.14 13.41
N LEU A 128 -2.74 -3.97 12.09
CA LEU A 128 -2.25 -5.00 11.17
C LEU A 128 -0.78 -5.34 11.43
N ALA A 129 0.04 -4.34 11.75
CA ALA A 129 1.47 -4.50 11.99
C ALA A 129 1.82 -4.73 13.48
N GLU A 130 0.84 -4.80 14.38
CA GLU A 130 1.07 -4.83 15.84
C GLU A 130 2.02 -5.96 16.26
N ALA A 131 1.87 -7.14 15.67
CA ALA A 131 2.74 -8.29 15.94
C ALA A 131 4.21 -8.07 15.53
N LEU A 132 4.49 -7.13 14.63
CA LEU A 132 5.85 -6.84 14.14
C LEU A 132 6.59 -5.85 15.05
N TRP A 133 5.88 -5.02 15.81
CA TRP A 133 6.54 -3.94 16.55
C TRP A 133 6.25 -3.91 18.06
N LYS A 134 5.11 -4.42 18.53
CA LYS A 134 4.65 -4.22 19.92
C LYS A 134 5.66 -4.66 20.99
N GLU A 135 6.29 -5.82 20.79
CA GLU A 135 7.29 -6.37 21.73
C GLU A 135 8.73 -6.00 21.35
N HIS A 136 8.95 -5.43 20.16
CA HIS A 136 10.27 -5.17 19.58
C HIS A 136 10.42 -3.75 19.06
N GLU A 137 9.65 -2.80 19.60
CA GLU A 137 9.62 -1.41 19.11
C GLU A 137 11.00 -0.76 19.03
N PRO A 138 11.88 -0.86 20.05
CA PRO A 138 13.21 -0.25 19.96
C PRO A 138 14.07 -0.83 18.82
N GLN A 139 13.93 -2.14 18.56
CA GLN A 139 14.68 -2.81 17.48
C GLN A 139 14.14 -2.40 16.11
N VAL A 140 12.81 -2.34 15.95
CA VAL A 140 12.16 -1.89 14.72
C VAL A 140 12.49 -0.41 14.46
N ALA A 141 12.40 0.45 15.45
CA ALA A 141 12.79 1.86 15.33
C ALA A 141 14.27 2.00 14.93
N ALA A 142 15.16 1.19 15.52
CA ALA A 142 16.59 1.21 15.20
C ALA A 142 16.90 0.71 13.77
N SER A 143 16.00 -0.09 13.16
CA SER A 143 16.17 -0.54 11.77
C SER A 143 15.83 0.55 10.74
N THR A 144 15.25 1.66 11.14
CA THR A 144 14.96 2.79 10.26
C THR A 144 16.02 3.88 10.37
N ALA A 145 16.31 4.57 9.26
CA ALA A 145 17.24 5.70 9.27
C ALA A 145 16.73 6.86 10.15
N LEU A 146 15.41 7.06 10.21
CA LEU A 146 14.78 8.09 11.04
C LEU A 146 14.61 7.69 12.51
N SER A 147 15.06 6.49 12.93
CA SER A 147 15.07 6.00 14.31
C SER A 147 13.71 5.99 15.01
N ARG A 148 12.62 5.79 14.26
CA ARG A 148 11.27 5.65 14.78
C ARG A 148 10.42 4.72 13.89
N ILE A 149 9.37 4.18 14.45
CA ILE A 149 8.31 3.52 13.69
C ILE A 149 7.48 4.61 12.98
N GLY A 150 6.93 4.31 11.81
CA GLY A 150 6.01 5.19 11.12
C GLY A 150 4.67 5.32 11.85
N GLU A 151 4.05 6.48 11.74
CA GLU A 151 2.68 6.71 12.19
C GLU A 151 1.73 6.70 10.98
N PRO A 152 0.42 6.42 11.16
CA PRO A 152 -0.55 6.47 10.06
C PRO A 152 -0.52 7.79 9.28
N ASP A 153 -0.29 8.92 9.97
CA ASP A 153 -0.23 10.24 9.35
C ASP A 153 0.97 10.42 8.41
N ASP A 154 2.08 9.71 8.65
CA ASP A 154 3.23 9.72 7.72
C ASP A 154 2.82 9.17 6.34
N VAL A 155 1.95 8.16 6.33
CA VAL A 155 1.44 7.55 5.09
C VAL A 155 0.31 8.38 4.50
N ALA A 156 -0.61 8.88 5.34
CA ALA A 156 -1.75 9.65 4.91
C ALA A 156 -1.33 10.93 4.16
N ALA A 157 -0.28 11.62 4.61
CA ALA A 157 0.26 12.80 3.94
C ALA A 157 0.67 12.51 2.47
N ALA A 158 1.33 11.38 2.23
CA ALA A 158 1.71 10.96 0.89
C ALA A 158 0.50 10.56 0.03
N VAL A 159 -0.49 9.89 0.63
CA VAL A 159 -1.76 9.54 -0.06
C VAL A 159 -2.49 10.82 -0.49
N VAL A 160 -2.60 11.82 0.38
CA VAL A 160 -3.22 13.12 0.07
C VAL A 160 -2.46 13.82 -1.07
N PHE A 161 -1.12 13.83 -1.02
CA PHE A 161 -0.30 14.38 -2.11
C PHE A 161 -0.59 13.69 -3.44
N LEU A 162 -0.53 12.35 -3.49
CA LEU A 162 -0.76 11.58 -4.72
C LEU A 162 -2.20 11.72 -5.24
N ALA A 163 -3.17 11.97 -4.37
CA ALA A 163 -4.57 12.19 -4.75
C ALA A 163 -4.80 13.60 -5.32
N SER A 164 -3.97 14.56 -4.98
CA SER A 164 -4.14 15.99 -5.32
C SER A 164 -3.62 16.35 -6.72
N GLU A 165 -3.96 17.57 -7.17
CA GLU A 165 -3.42 18.17 -8.39
C GLU A 165 -1.90 18.41 -8.35
N ALA A 166 -1.30 18.49 -7.16
CA ALA A 166 0.16 18.59 -7.03
C ALA A 166 0.89 17.36 -7.61
N ALA A 167 0.19 16.23 -7.77
CA ALA A 167 0.68 15.00 -8.37
C ALA A 167 0.14 14.76 -9.81
N ALA A 168 -0.33 15.79 -10.50
CA ALA A 168 -0.98 15.67 -11.83
C ALA A 168 -0.09 15.01 -12.89
N TRP A 169 1.25 15.05 -12.73
CA TRP A 169 2.22 14.42 -13.66
C TRP A 169 2.82 13.13 -13.09
N ILE A 170 2.16 12.51 -12.09
CA ILE A 170 2.61 11.27 -11.44
C ILE A 170 1.55 10.18 -11.63
N THR A 171 1.89 9.12 -12.38
CA THR A 171 1.07 7.92 -12.55
C THR A 171 1.94 6.69 -12.73
N GLY A 172 1.51 5.53 -12.23
CA GLY A 172 2.24 4.26 -12.28
C GLY A 172 3.36 4.16 -11.23
N GLU A 173 3.51 5.14 -10.34
CA GLU A 173 4.59 5.18 -9.35
C GLU A 173 4.23 4.47 -8.05
N THR A 174 5.27 3.99 -7.38
CA THR A 174 5.18 3.43 -6.03
C THR A 174 6.08 4.24 -5.10
N MET A 175 5.46 5.09 -4.29
CA MET A 175 6.16 5.93 -3.33
C MET A 175 6.47 5.15 -2.05
N VAL A 176 7.75 4.98 -1.74
CA VAL A 176 8.22 4.32 -0.51
C VAL A 176 8.14 5.29 0.66
N ILE A 177 7.55 4.83 1.78
CA ILE A 177 7.38 5.62 3.01
C ILE A 177 7.77 4.73 4.18
N ASP A 178 9.07 4.58 4.41
CA ASP A 178 9.62 3.57 5.32
C ASP A 178 10.63 4.12 6.34
N GLY A 179 10.79 5.43 6.44
CA GLY A 179 11.78 6.05 7.32
C GLY A 179 13.22 5.66 6.97
N GLY A 180 13.46 5.21 5.72
CA GLY A 180 14.76 4.74 5.27
C GLY A 180 15.11 3.31 5.68
N GLN A 181 14.11 2.49 6.05
CA GLN A 181 14.31 1.10 6.46
C GLN A 181 15.01 0.26 5.37
N ARG A 182 14.72 0.51 4.10
CA ARG A 182 15.31 -0.21 2.96
C ARG A 182 16.72 0.25 2.58
N LEU A 183 17.22 1.34 3.14
CA LEU A 183 18.58 1.84 2.84
C LEU A 183 19.67 1.04 3.54
N GLY A 184 19.30 0.15 4.46
CA GLY A 184 20.22 -0.65 5.25
C GLY A 184 20.49 -0.08 6.63
N ASP A 185 21.47 -0.65 7.32
CA ASP A 185 21.79 -0.29 8.70
C ASP A 185 22.66 0.97 8.77
N ALA A 186 22.09 2.06 9.26
CA ALA A 186 22.80 3.33 9.47
C ALA A 186 23.56 3.41 10.82
N ARG A 187 23.46 2.37 11.68
CA ARG A 187 24.08 2.38 13.03
C ARG A 187 25.57 2.69 13.05
N PRO A 188 26.41 2.18 12.12
CA PRO A 188 27.83 2.50 12.11
C PRO A 188 28.13 3.99 11.98
N TYR A 189 27.25 4.75 11.34
CA TYR A 189 27.43 6.18 11.07
C TYR A 189 26.83 7.09 12.14
N ARG A 190 25.98 6.57 13.04
CA ARG A 190 25.31 7.37 14.09
C ARG A 190 26.22 7.73 15.26
N HIS A 191 27.41 7.12 15.38
CA HIS A 191 28.31 7.31 16.51
C HIS A 191 29.52 8.22 16.18
N GLY A 192 29.39 9.09 15.19
CA GLY A 192 30.43 10.13 14.96
C GLY A 192 31.72 9.64 14.32
N ALA A 193 31.80 8.41 13.83
CA ALA A 193 33.03 7.84 13.24
C ALA A 193 33.49 8.54 11.94
N ILE A 194 32.68 9.39 11.33
CA ILE A 194 33.00 10.10 10.08
C ILE A 194 33.38 11.57 10.33
N LEU A 195 33.05 12.15 11.49
CA LEU A 195 33.29 13.56 11.77
C LEU A 195 34.60 13.80 12.54
N SER A 196 35.42 12.79 12.76
CA SER A 196 36.73 12.84 13.46
C SER A 196 37.93 12.53 12.57
N ALA A 197 37.76 12.61 11.25
CA ALA A 197 38.90 12.49 10.31
C ALA A 197 39.19 13.82 9.65
#